data_f0b276a0883ea8a898606f6538f9c035
#
_entry.id   f0b276a0883ea8a898606f6538f9c035
#
_cell.length_a   1.000
_cell.length_b   1.000
_cell.length_c   1.000
_cell.angle_alpha   90.00
_cell.angle_beta   90.00
_cell.angle_gamma   90.00
#
_symmetry.space_group_name_H-M   'P 1'
#
loop_
_entity.id
_entity.type
_entity.pdbx_description
1 polymer ?
#
loop_
_entity_poly.entity_id
_entity_poly.type
_entity_poly.pdbx_seq_one_letter_code
_entity_poly.pdbx_strand_id
1 'polypeptide(L)'
;NNDYKLLLLDPQSPGIEGVEICKKIRRITKIPLIIISANNDDMNKILALDYGADDYLVKPFNVLELKARIKSIFRRIDDKSDRDKYLVKIDDFSIDALRRKIFFRDSDLNLTGKEFDLFYVLSSCPGKVFSREELLKKIWGYEYYGDLRTVDVHIRRIREKIEKVSASDKLYISTKWGVGYFFKEK
;
A
#
# COMPACT_ATOMS: atom_id res chain seq x y z
N ASN A 1 -6.89 -33.87 -1.25
CA ASN A 1 -6.39 -32.50 -1.12
C ASN A 1 -7.58 -31.56 -1.17
N ASN A 2 -8.00 -31.07 0.00
CA ASN A 2 -9.02 -30.02 0.06
C ASN A 2 -8.30 -28.67 -0.16
N ASP A 3 -8.70 -27.95 -1.18
CA ASP A 3 -8.13 -26.62 -1.53
C ASP A 3 -8.82 -25.54 -0.70
N TYR A 4 -8.43 -25.44 0.57
CA TYR A 4 -8.94 -24.38 1.46
C TYR A 4 -8.36 -23.02 1.04
N LYS A 5 -9.24 -22.03 0.90
CA LYS A 5 -8.87 -20.65 0.49
C LYS A 5 -8.79 -19.66 1.65
N LEU A 6 -9.29 -20.03 2.82
CA LEU A 6 -9.31 -19.23 4.03
C LEU A 6 -9.34 -20.12 5.26
N LEU A 7 -8.64 -19.74 6.30
CA LEU A 7 -8.70 -20.31 7.63
C LEU A 7 -9.39 -19.34 8.59
N LEU A 8 -10.39 -19.84 9.30
CA LEU A 8 -10.96 -19.15 10.46
C LEU A 8 -10.50 -19.91 11.70
N LEU A 9 -9.75 -19.25 12.56
CA LEU A 9 -9.17 -19.84 13.76
C LEU A 9 -9.87 -19.29 15.00
N ASP A 10 -10.47 -20.20 15.78
CA ASP A 10 -11.04 -19.90 17.09
C ASP A 10 -10.18 -20.57 18.17
N PRO A 11 -9.27 -19.84 18.82
CA PRO A 11 -8.43 -20.39 19.88
C PRO A 11 -9.23 -20.52 21.18
N GLN A 12 -10.06 -21.56 21.29
CA GLN A 12 -10.89 -21.82 22.51
C GLN A 12 -10.15 -22.58 23.61
N SER A 13 -8.93 -23.03 23.38
CA SER A 13 -8.21 -23.87 24.35
C SER A 13 -7.47 -23.01 25.38
N PRO A 14 -7.72 -23.20 26.70
CA PRO A 14 -6.91 -22.57 27.74
C PRO A 14 -5.45 -23.02 27.60
N GLY A 15 -4.52 -22.05 27.57
CA GLY A 15 -3.08 -22.33 27.55
C GLY A 15 -2.40 -22.37 26.18
N ILE A 16 -3.13 -22.22 25.08
CA ILE A 16 -2.53 -22.01 23.77
C ILE A 16 -2.93 -20.60 23.30
N GLU A 17 -2.01 -19.67 23.41
CA GLU A 17 -2.21 -18.33 22.89
C GLU A 17 -2.40 -18.39 21.37
N GLY A 18 -3.46 -17.72 20.87
CA GLY A 18 -3.78 -17.66 19.44
C GLY A 18 -2.58 -17.22 18.57
N VAL A 19 -1.66 -16.48 19.17
CA VAL A 19 -0.37 -16.03 18.63
C VAL A 19 0.56 -17.21 18.30
N GLU A 20 0.70 -18.20 19.17
CA GLU A 20 1.55 -19.36 18.90
C GLU A 20 0.99 -20.26 17.77
N ILE A 21 -0.34 -20.37 17.72
CA ILE A 21 -1.00 -21.11 16.65
C ILE A 21 -0.75 -20.39 15.31
N CYS A 22 -0.83 -19.06 15.28
CA CYS A 22 -0.48 -18.27 14.10
C CYS A 22 0.93 -18.58 13.59
N LYS A 23 1.93 -18.56 14.47
CA LYS A 23 3.32 -18.89 14.10
C LYS A 23 3.43 -20.29 13.49
N LYS A 24 2.76 -21.27 14.09
CA LYS A 24 2.77 -22.66 13.59
C LYS A 24 2.09 -22.76 12.22
N ILE A 25 0.93 -22.16 12.03
CA ILE A 25 0.20 -22.15 10.77
C ILE A 25 1.04 -21.50 9.66
N ARG A 26 1.67 -20.36 9.96
CA ARG A 26 2.47 -19.61 8.98
C ARG A 26 3.74 -20.31 8.50
N ARG A 27 4.25 -21.27 9.27
CA ARG A 27 5.33 -22.16 8.82
C ARG A 27 4.88 -23.18 7.78
N ILE A 28 3.59 -23.52 7.77
CA ILE A 28 3.02 -24.60 6.96
C ILE A 28 2.30 -24.03 5.72
N THR A 29 1.62 -22.89 5.85
CA THR A 29 0.78 -22.36 4.78
C THR A 29 0.74 -20.83 4.76
N LYS A 30 0.50 -20.30 3.54
CA LYS A 30 0.26 -18.87 3.28
C LYS A 30 -1.24 -18.57 3.07
N ILE A 31 -2.13 -19.53 3.29
CA ILE A 31 -3.58 -19.35 3.18
C ILE A 31 -4.00 -18.23 4.15
N PRO A 32 -4.89 -17.30 3.73
CA PRO A 32 -5.43 -16.27 4.60
C PRO A 32 -5.96 -16.83 5.91
N LEU A 33 -5.70 -16.12 6.99
CA LEU A 33 -6.04 -16.51 8.36
C LEU A 33 -6.71 -15.37 9.10
N ILE A 34 -7.96 -15.57 9.53
CA ILE A 34 -8.65 -14.69 10.46
C ILE A 34 -8.73 -15.37 11.83
N ILE A 35 -8.29 -14.68 12.86
CA ILE A 35 -8.51 -15.13 14.23
C ILE A 35 -9.84 -14.59 14.72
N ILE A 36 -10.64 -15.46 15.35
CA ILE A 36 -11.91 -15.13 15.97
C ILE A 36 -11.80 -15.47 17.46
N SER A 37 -11.77 -14.49 18.35
CA SER A 37 -11.51 -14.72 19.77
C SER A 37 -12.43 -13.91 20.68
N ALA A 38 -12.73 -14.43 21.86
CA ALA A 38 -13.38 -13.66 22.91
C ALA A 38 -12.43 -12.68 23.61
N ASN A 39 -11.12 -12.83 23.42
CA ASN A 39 -10.12 -11.95 23.99
C ASN A 39 -10.08 -10.62 23.23
N ASN A 40 -10.37 -9.52 23.92
CA ASN A 40 -10.38 -8.16 23.37
C ASN A 40 -9.13 -7.36 23.73
N ASP A 41 -8.08 -8.01 24.22
CA ASP A 41 -6.82 -7.37 24.55
C ASP A 41 -6.10 -6.90 23.29
N ASP A 42 -5.76 -5.61 23.23
CA ASP A 42 -5.13 -4.99 22.08
C ASP A 42 -3.72 -5.55 21.81
N MET A 43 -2.97 -5.94 22.84
CA MET A 43 -1.66 -6.57 22.66
C MET A 43 -1.78 -7.91 21.93
N ASN A 44 -2.75 -8.73 22.29
CA ASN A 44 -2.98 -10.00 21.63
C ASN A 44 -3.42 -9.84 20.17
N LYS A 45 -4.21 -8.80 19.84
CA LYS A 45 -4.55 -8.45 18.45
C LYS A 45 -3.30 -8.06 17.66
N ILE A 46 -2.50 -7.15 18.21
CA ILE A 46 -1.26 -6.66 17.56
C ILE A 46 -0.31 -7.83 17.31
N LEU A 47 -0.04 -8.64 18.32
CA LEU A 47 0.85 -9.80 18.20
C LEU A 47 0.33 -10.82 17.19
N ALA A 48 -0.98 -11.07 17.14
CA ALA A 48 -1.56 -11.99 16.19
C ALA A 48 -1.34 -11.52 14.74
N LEU A 49 -1.54 -10.22 14.47
CA LEU A 49 -1.30 -9.61 13.18
C LEU A 49 0.18 -9.60 12.80
N ASP A 50 1.08 -9.27 13.73
CA ASP A 50 2.53 -9.30 13.53
C ASP A 50 3.05 -10.70 13.22
N TYR A 51 2.45 -11.73 13.81
CA TYR A 51 2.77 -13.13 13.52
C TYR A 51 2.04 -13.72 12.32
N GLY A 52 1.36 -12.85 11.57
CA GLY A 52 0.87 -13.18 10.24
C GLY A 52 -0.60 -13.52 10.14
N ALA A 53 -1.45 -13.25 11.13
CA ALA A 53 -2.88 -13.23 10.90
C ALA A 53 -3.21 -12.08 9.92
N ASP A 54 -4.12 -12.32 8.99
CA ASP A 54 -4.57 -11.30 8.03
C ASP A 54 -5.63 -10.39 8.64
N ASP A 55 -6.36 -10.88 9.65
CA ASP A 55 -7.31 -10.08 10.44
C ASP A 55 -7.61 -10.73 11.79
N TYR A 56 -8.19 -9.96 12.70
CA TYR A 56 -8.60 -10.39 14.03
C TYR A 56 -10.02 -9.88 14.33
N LEU A 57 -10.92 -10.78 14.73
CA LEU A 57 -12.32 -10.49 15.00
C LEU A 57 -12.66 -10.88 16.45
N VAL A 58 -13.23 -9.94 17.20
CA VAL A 58 -13.60 -10.14 18.61
C VAL A 58 -15.04 -10.63 18.71
N LYS A 59 -15.29 -11.64 19.54
CA LYS A 59 -16.64 -12.11 19.91
C LYS A 59 -17.25 -11.23 21.02
N PRO A 60 -18.57 -10.91 20.95
CA PRO A 60 -19.52 -11.24 19.89
C PRO A 60 -19.34 -10.34 18.66
N PHE A 61 -19.51 -10.89 17.45
CA PHE A 61 -19.40 -10.15 16.21
C PHE A 61 -20.64 -10.32 15.32
N ASN A 62 -20.85 -9.38 14.41
CA ASN A 62 -21.89 -9.49 13.39
C ASN A 62 -21.38 -10.32 12.20
N VAL A 63 -22.20 -11.27 11.73
CA VAL A 63 -21.88 -12.10 10.56
C VAL A 63 -21.61 -11.23 9.31
N LEU A 64 -22.26 -10.07 9.18
CA LEU A 64 -22.01 -9.13 8.09
C LEU A 64 -20.61 -8.52 8.18
N GLU A 65 -20.10 -8.28 9.39
CA GLU A 65 -18.73 -7.84 9.63
C GLU A 65 -17.71 -8.89 9.17
N LEU A 66 -17.90 -10.15 9.57
CA LEU A 66 -17.05 -11.27 9.14
C LEU A 66 -17.06 -11.38 7.59
N LYS A 67 -18.23 -11.32 6.96
CA LYS A 67 -18.35 -11.34 5.49
C LYS A 67 -17.59 -10.19 4.83
N ALA A 68 -17.67 -8.97 5.36
CA ALA A 68 -16.96 -7.81 4.84
C ALA A 68 -15.42 -7.98 4.94
N ARG A 69 -14.93 -8.51 6.07
CA ARG A 69 -13.50 -8.80 6.29
C ARG A 69 -13.00 -9.89 5.34
N ILE A 70 -13.72 -10.99 5.20
CA ILE A 70 -13.42 -12.05 4.23
C ILE A 70 -13.36 -11.48 2.82
N LYS A 71 -14.36 -10.70 2.40
CA LYS A 71 -14.38 -10.05 1.08
C LYS A 71 -13.19 -9.12 0.89
N SER A 72 -12.78 -8.38 1.92
CA SER A 72 -11.60 -7.51 1.87
C SER A 72 -10.30 -8.30 1.69
N ILE A 73 -10.16 -9.44 2.38
CA ILE A 73 -9.01 -10.34 2.24
C ILE A 73 -8.96 -10.95 0.85
N PHE A 74 -10.06 -11.52 0.36
CA PHE A 74 -10.10 -12.10 -0.99
C PHE A 74 -9.85 -11.06 -2.06
N ARG A 75 -10.38 -9.85 -1.94
CA ARG A 75 -10.05 -8.77 -2.86
C ARG A 75 -8.55 -8.50 -2.95
N ARG A 76 -7.81 -8.59 -1.82
CA ARG A 76 -6.34 -8.46 -1.81
C ARG A 76 -5.63 -9.64 -2.47
N ILE A 77 -6.27 -10.81 -2.54
CA ILE A 77 -5.69 -12.06 -3.05
C ILE A 77 -6.07 -12.29 -4.51
N ASP A 78 -7.33 -12.08 -4.87
CA ASP A 78 -7.83 -12.14 -6.25
C ASP A 78 -7.21 -11.05 -7.12
N ASP A 79 -6.74 -9.95 -6.51
CA ASP A 79 -5.86 -8.95 -7.14
C ASP A 79 -4.54 -9.54 -7.71
N LYS A 80 -4.26 -10.83 -7.50
CA LYS A 80 -3.20 -11.50 -8.29
C LYS A 80 -3.63 -11.83 -9.72
N SER A 81 -4.92 -11.99 -9.98
CA SER A 81 -5.46 -12.19 -11.34
C SER A 81 -6.04 -10.91 -11.94
N ASP A 82 -6.44 -9.95 -11.10
CA ASP A 82 -6.88 -8.60 -11.48
C ASP A 82 -5.74 -7.55 -11.38
N ARG A 83 -4.48 -8.00 -11.30
CA ARG A 83 -3.31 -7.10 -11.30
C ARG A 83 -3.37 -6.07 -12.44
N ASP A 84 -3.90 -6.45 -13.57
CA ASP A 84 -3.99 -5.57 -14.74
C ASP A 84 -5.11 -4.50 -14.64
N LYS A 85 -6.14 -4.71 -13.81
CA LYS A 85 -7.26 -3.75 -13.69
C LYS A 85 -6.95 -2.51 -12.84
N TYR A 86 -6.03 -2.63 -11.88
CA TYR A 86 -5.66 -1.54 -10.96
C TYR A 86 -4.25 -1.01 -11.18
N LEU A 87 -3.51 -1.63 -12.12
CA LEU A 87 -2.23 -1.13 -12.58
C LEU A 87 -2.46 -0.07 -13.66
N VAL A 88 -2.30 1.18 -13.27
CA VAL A 88 -2.24 2.27 -14.24
C VAL A 88 -0.85 2.27 -14.86
N LYS A 89 -0.76 1.94 -16.15
CA LYS A 89 0.49 2.03 -16.91
C LYS A 89 0.64 3.42 -17.50
N ILE A 90 1.73 4.08 -17.16
CA ILE A 90 2.08 5.40 -17.69
C ILE A 90 3.55 5.34 -18.12
N ASP A 91 3.79 5.37 -19.43
CA ASP A 91 5.12 5.22 -20.02
C ASP A 91 5.78 3.90 -19.53
N ASP A 92 6.97 3.95 -18.92
CA ASP A 92 7.67 2.79 -18.36
C ASP A 92 7.22 2.45 -16.91
N PHE A 93 6.23 3.16 -16.36
CA PHE A 93 5.77 2.97 -15.00
C PHE A 93 4.51 2.13 -14.91
N SER A 94 4.44 1.29 -13.87
CA SER A 94 3.25 0.58 -13.44
C SER A 94 2.90 1.03 -12.01
N ILE A 95 1.73 1.62 -11.84
CA ILE A 95 1.28 2.21 -10.57
C ILE A 95 0.24 1.29 -9.95
N ASP A 96 0.54 0.69 -8.83
CA ASP A 96 -0.39 -0.04 -7.96
C ASP A 96 -0.95 0.93 -6.91
N ALA A 97 -2.08 1.55 -7.22
CA ALA A 97 -2.71 2.53 -6.33
C ALA A 97 -3.19 1.91 -5.01
N LEU A 98 -3.58 0.62 -5.02
CA LEU A 98 -4.06 -0.07 -3.81
C LEU A 98 -2.93 -0.35 -2.83
N ARG A 99 -1.79 -0.81 -3.33
CA ARG A 99 -0.61 -1.09 -2.51
C ARG A 99 0.29 0.12 -2.31
N ARG A 100 -0.04 1.23 -2.97
CA ARG A 100 0.77 2.46 -2.98
C ARG A 100 2.21 2.18 -3.41
N LYS A 101 2.37 1.39 -4.49
CA LYS A 101 3.65 1.02 -5.08
C LYS A 101 3.75 1.51 -6.51
N ILE A 102 4.95 1.87 -6.91
CA ILE A 102 5.27 2.27 -8.27
C ILE A 102 6.47 1.46 -8.71
N PHE A 103 6.30 0.82 -9.85
CA PHE A 103 7.37 0.07 -10.51
C PHE A 103 7.81 0.82 -11.75
N PHE A 104 9.10 0.88 -11.95
CA PHE A 104 9.70 1.24 -13.24
C PHE A 104 10.05 -0.07 -13.94
N ARG A 105 9.31 -0.42 -15.02
CA ARG A 105 9.32 -1.75 -15.61
C ARG A 105 9.03 -2.79 -14.50
N ASP A 106 10.02 -3.65 -14.16
CA ASP A 106 9.87 -4.68 -13.13
C ASP A 106 10.50 -4.29 -11.78
N SER A 107 11.10 -3.11 -11.67
CA SER A 107 11.81 -2.65 -10.47
C SER A 107 10.93 -1.77 -9.58
N ASP A 108 10.72 -2.17 -8.31
CA ASP A 108 10.02 -1.36 -7.31
C ASP A 108 10.85 -0.11 -6.97
N LEU A 109 10.27 1.08 -7.12
CA LEU A 109 10.93 2.34 -6.80
C LEU A 109 11.08 2.58 -5.29
N ASN A 110 10.45 1.76 -4.45
CA ASN A 110 10.48 1.87 -2.99
C ASN A 110 10.21 3.31 -2.50
N LEU A 111 9.13 3.91 -3.00
CA LEU A 111 8.73 5.26 -2.63
C LEU A 111 8.13 5.27 -1.23
N THR A 112 8.44 6.31 -0.45
CA THR A 112 7.72 6.60 0.80
C THR A 112 6.29 7.06 0.50
N GLY A 113 5.41 7.07 1.52
CA GLY A 113 4.00 7.44 1.32
C GLY A 113 3.81 8.81 0.65
N LYS A 114 4.58 9.84 1.04
CA LYS A 114 4.51 11.18 0.45
C LYS A 114 5.13 11.26 -0.95
N GLU A 115 6.18 10.49 -1.21
CA GLU A 115 6.77 10.36 -2.54
C GLU A 115 5.81 9.66 -3.51
N PHE A 116 5.11 8.61 -3.03
CA PHE A 116 4.06 7.96 -3.81
C PHE A 116 2.95 8.95 -4.18
N ASP A 117 2.41 9.69 -3.20
CA ASP A 117 1.33 10.65 -3.43
C ASP A 117 1.73 11.72 -4.43
N LEU A 118 2.94 12.28 -4.32
CA LEU A 118 3.48 13.25 -5.27
C LEU A 118 3.59 12.67 -6.69
N PHE A 119 4.21 11.49 -6.81
CA PHE A 119 4.33 10.83 -8.11
C PHE A 119 2.96 10.56 -8.72
N TYR A 120 2.04 10.02 -7.91
CA TYR A 120 0.68 9.68 -8.36
C TYR A 120 -0.09 10.91 -8.85
N VAL A 121 -0.06 12.01 -8.11
CA VAL A 121 -0.73 13.27 -8.51
C VAL A 121 -0.15 13.81 -9.83
N LEU A 122 1.17 13.83 -9.97
CA LEU A 122 1.83 14.35 -11.18
C LEU A 122 1.56 13.45 -12.40
N SER A 123 1.69 12.13 -12.23
CA SER A 123 1.51 11.17 -13.31
C SER A 123 0.05 10.96 -13.73
N SER A 124 -0.91 11.23 -12.84
CA SER A 124 -2.35 11.17 -13.18
C SER A 124 -2.80 12.27 -14.13
N CYS A 125 -2.01 13.33 -14.31
CA CYS A 125 -2.29 14.43 -15.23
C CYS A 125 -1.01 14.84 -15.97
N PRO A 126 -0.50 14.00 -16.90
CA PRO A 126 0.69 14.33 -17.68
C PRO A 126 0.54 15.68 -18.38
N GLY A 127 1.63 16.44 -18.49
CA GLY A 127 1.65 17.78 -19.07
C GLY A 127 1.11 18.90 -18.16
N LYS A 128 0.26 18.59 -17.20
CA LYS A 128 -0.26 19.59 -16.26
C LYS A 128 0.81 20.03 -15.28
N VAL A 129 1.07 21.34 -15.24
CA VAL A 129 1.96 21.94 -14.26
C VAL A 129 1.20 22.17 -12.95
N PHE A 130 1.73 21.68 -11.86
CA PHE A 130 1.24 21.93 -10.50
C PHE A 130 2.20 22.89 -9.78
N SER A 131 1.67 23.90 -9.12
CA SER A 131 2.49 24.76 -8.27
C SER A 131 2.97 24.03 -7.01
N ARG A 132 3.98 24.57 -6.34
CA ARG A 132 4.47 24.02 -5.06
C ARG A 132 3.38 24.07 -3.99
N GLU A 133 2.64 25.17 -3.96
CA GLU A 133 1.51 25.39 -3.04
C GLU A 133 0.40 24.37 -3.28
N GLU A 134 0.02 24.13 -4.54
CA GLU A 134 -0.98 23.12 -4.91
C GLU A 134 -0.56 21.73 -4.48
N LEU A 135 0.70 21.34 -4.73
CA LEU A 135 1.23 20.05 -4.33
C LEU A 135 1.29 19.89 -2.82
N LEU A 136 1.74 20.96 -2.11
CA LEU A 136 1.79 20.96 -0.67
C LEU A 136 0.41 20.75 -0.05
N LYS A 137 -0.59 21.52 -0.50
CA LYS A 137 -1.98 21.40 -0.03
C LYS A 137 -2.58 20.02 -0.32
N LYS A 138 -2.37 19.49 -1.54
CA LYS A 138 -2.91 18.19 -1.94
C LYS A 138 -2.32 17.03 -1.14
N ILE A 139 -1.04 17.08 -0.81
CA ILE A 139 -0.29 15.93 -0.26
C ILE A 139 -0.18 16.02 1.27
N TRP A 140 -0.01 17.23 1.82
CA TRP A 140 0.16 17.44 3.27
C TRP A 140 -1.09 18.00 3.96
N GLY A 141 -2.04 18.54 3.18
CA GLY A 141 -3.29 19.10 3.69
C GLY A 141 -3.24 20.63 3.89
N TYR A 142 -4.43 21.21 4.08
CA TYR A 142 -4.58 22.68 4.19
C TYR A 142 -3.99 23.27 5.48
N GLU A 143 -3.89 22.48 6.54
CA GLU A 143 -3.37 22.89 7.84
C GLU A 143 -1.85 22.75 7.96
N TYR A 144 -1.18 22.34 6.89
CA TYR A 144 0.27 22.20 6.91
C TYR A 144 0.94 23.56 6.63
N TYR A 145 1.54 24.14 7.64
CA TYR A 145 2.29 25.41 7.59
C TYR A 145 3.78 25.24 7.27
N GLY A 146 4.16 24.15 6.64
CA GLY A 146 5.56 23.86 6.30
C GLY A 146 6.08 24.62 5.08
N ASP A 147 7.41 24.61 4.92
CA ASP A 147 8.11 25.25 3.81
C ASP A 147 7.78 24.55 2.46
N LEU A 148 7.55 25.33 1.42
CA LEU A 148 7.40 24.87 0.04
C LEU A 148 8.58 24.03 -0.46
N ARG A 149 9.77 24.24 0.10
CA ARG A 149 10.96 23.41 -0.16
C ARG A 149 10.77 21.94 0.19
N THR A 150 9.79 21.61 1.04
CA THR A 150 9.43 20.23 1.33
C THR A 150 9.06 19.47 0.05
N VAL A 151 8.33 20.12 -0.86
CA VAL A 151 7.99 19.55 -2.17
C VAL A 151 9.25 19.29 -2.99
N ASP A 152 10.16 20.29 -3.04
CA ASP A 152 11.41 20.19 -3.83
C ASP A 152 12.27 19.01 -3.39
N VAL A 153 12.39 18.80 -2.07
CA VAL A 153 13.14 17.69 -1.48
C VAL A 153 12.56 16.33 -1.90
N HIS A 154 11.23 16.18 -1.86
CA HIS A 154 10.58 14.93 -2.24
C HIS A 154 10.66 14.68 -3.74
N ILE A 155 10.50 15.71 -4.57
CA ILE A 155 10.71 15.60 -6.03
C ILE A 155 12.14 15.15 -6.36
N ARG A 156 13.14 15.74 -5.70
CA ARG A 156 14.52 15.32 -5.86
C ARG A 156 14.72 13.84 -5.51
N ARG A 157 14.19 13.39 -4.37
CA ARG A 157 14.30 11.98 -3.94
C ARG A 157 13.60 11.02 -4.91
N ILE A 158 12.45 11.39 -5.45
CA ILE A 158 11.77 10.59 -6.47
C ILE A 158 12.64 10.47 -7.72
N ARG A 159 13.22 11.57 -8.22
CA ARG A 159 14.13 11.55 -9.36
C ARG A 159 15.34 10.65 -9.13
N GLU A 160 16.01 10.79 -7.98
CA GLU A 160 17.15 9.94 -7.59
C GLU A 160 16.79 8.44 -7.56
N LYS A 161 15.56 8.11 -7.12
CA LYS A 161 15.08 6.72 -7.11
C LYS A 161 14.77 6.20 -8.52
N ILE A 162 14.26 7.03 -9.40
CA ILE A 162 14.05 6.68 -10.82
C ILE A 162 15.39 6.48 -11.51
N GLU A 163 16.34 7.40 -11.35
CA GLU A 163 17.68 7.32 -11.94
C GLU A 163 18.42 6.02 -11.57
N LYS A 164 18.27 5.54 -10.33
CA LYS A 164 18.90 4.28 -9.86
C LYS A 164 18.44 3.04 -10.62
N VAL A 165 17.22 3.04 -11.16
CA VAL A 165 16.64 1.88 -11.85
C VAL A 165 16.47 2.12 -13.35
N SER A 166 16.52 3.38 -13.78
CA SER A 166 16.44 3.79 -15.19
C SER A 166 17.85 3.90 -15.77
N ALA A 167 18.15 3.09 -16.78
CA ALA A 167 19.39 3.21 -17.54
C ALA A 167 19.36 4.38 -18.56
N SER A 168 18.37 5.27 -18.49
CA SER A 168 18.17 6.35 -19.44
C SER A 168 18.22 7.72 -18.76
N ASP A 169 18.75 8.72 -19.44
CA ASP A 169 18.77 10.13 -19.01
C ASP A 169 17.40 10.82 -19.14
N LYS A 170 16.33 10.05 -19.34
CA LYS A 170 14.96 10.57 -19.49
C LYS A 170 14.45 11.16 -18.20
N LEU A 171 14.20 12.47 -18.19
CA LEU A 171 13.62 13.18 -17.06
C LEU A 171 12.09 13.09 -17.13
N TYR A 172 11.49 12.19 -16.35
CA TYR A 172 10.03 11.97 -16.30
C TYR A 172 9.28 13.08 -15.56
N ILE A 173 9.82 13.54 -14.43
CA ILE A 173 9.26 14.69 -13.69
C ILE A 173 10.11 15.91 -14.00
N SER A 174 9.51 16.92 -14.61
CA SER A 174 10.19 18.13 -15.04
C SER A 174 9.82 19.33 -14.17
N THR A 175 10.70 20.32 -14.15
CA THR A 175 10.49 21.59 -13.48
C THR A 175 10.04 22.63 -14.50
N LYS A 176 8.94 23.34 -14.22
CA LYS A 176 8.61 24.60 -14.87
C LYS A 176 9.14 25.72 -13.98
N TRP A 177 10.22 26.33 -14.42
CA TRP A 177 10.90 27.38 -13.64
C TRP A 177 9.95 28.50 -13.22
N GLY A 178 10.04 28.91 -11.97
CA GLY A 178 9.16 29.93 -11.37
C GLY A 178 7.72 29.47 -11.09
N VAL A 179 7.30 28.27 -11.50
CA VAL A 179 5.92 27.77 -11.35
C VAL A 179 5.87 26.53 -10.48
N GLY A 180 6.44 25.40 -10.92
CA GLY A 180 6.31 24.15 -10.19
C GLY A 180 6.82 22.94 -10.96
N TYR A 181 6.07 21.83 -10.89
CA TYR A 181 6.45 20.54 -11.41
C TYR A 181 5.35 19.90 -12.27
N PHE A 182 5.76 19.08 -13.23
CA PHE A 182 4.84 18.32 -14.07
C PHE A 182 5.46 16.99 -14.50
N PHE A 183 4.61 16.01 -14.76
CA PHE A 183 5.02 14.76 -15.42
C PHE A 183 5.03 14.99 -16.92
N LYS A 184 6.13 14.62 -17.60
CA LYS A 184 6.23 14.80 -19.05
C LYS A 184 5.23 13.93 -19.78
N GLU A 185 4.58 14.51 -20.78
CA GLU A 185 3.90 13.75 -21.83
C GLU A 185 4.91 13.01 -22.69
N LYS A 186 4.45 11.92 -23.33
CA LYS A 186 5.27 11.20 -24.34
C LYS A 186 5.59 12.09 -25.53
#